data_a3ed901e93f0ef007d5a6c0423a3c5f3
#
_entry.id   a3ed901e93f0ef007d5a6c0423a3c5f3
#
_cell.length_a   1.000
_cell.length_b   1.000
_cell.length_c   1.000
_cell.angle_alpha   90.00
_cell.angle_beta   90.00
_cell.angle_gamma   90.00
#
_symmetry.space_group_name_H-M   'P 1'
#
loop_
_entity.id
_entity.type
_entity.pdbx_description
1 polymer ?
#
loop_
_entity_poly.entity_id
_entity_poly.type
_entity_poly.pdbx_seq_one_letter_code
_entity_poly.pdbx_strand_id
1 'polypeptide(L)'
;MKIVESTKIKEKAYFEKLENGLNVIIIPKKNTNKKYVIWGTNFGSIDNNFIMPDNGEEAKIPDGVAHFLEHKMFEQSNGTNSLDVLMALGLEANAYTTNDHTAYLFECSNDKFYEGLDELMDYVQNPYFTDENVEKEKGIIGQEIMMYDDDPGFQLYLNTMDCMYHKNAVKLDIAGTIDSISKINPDILYKCYNTFYHPSNMTLVVCGDFEPQELLNEIIKRLKNKNNQGKIKRIYEVEDETINKCDKKVEMEVSMPIFMIGYKDCLEDSEEIVKKHIAIEILLNMLLGKSSNLYKELYNSGKLISEPDFDYEFSKQYAHILISGQSKDYNEIYKKIKEQVNNYKNNGLDSDHFERIKRKIYGDYVSEYNSVSDIARMFLADSFKGINSFDYIEKYNEITKQYVEQILKEVFIEDKMVLSVINPK
;
A
#
# COMPACT_ATOMS: atom_id res chain seq x y z
N MET A 1 23.15 14.30 -5.75
CA MET A 1 22.05 13.37 -6.12
C MET A 1 22.59 12.20 -6.93
N LYS A 2 22.17 10.96 -6.58
CA LYS A 2 22.37 9.76 -7.41
C LYS A 2 21.29 9.73 -8.49
N ILE A 3 21.66 9.47 -9.74
CA ILE A 3 20.71 9.33 -10.85
C ILE A 3 20.50 7.84 -11.13
N VAL A 4 19.24 7.43 -11.21
CA VAL A 4 18.83 6.11 -11.69
C VAL A 4 17.97 6.32 -12.92
N GLU A 5 18.24 5.57 -13.98
CA GLU A 5 17.60 5.74 -15.29
C GLU A 5 17.09 4.40 -15.80
N SER A 6 15.86 4.38 -16.29
CA SER A 6 15.38 3.31 -17.16
C SER A 6 15.52 3.73 -18.61
N THR A 7 16.45 3.08 -19.32
CA THR A 7 16.71 3.37 -20.75
C THR A 7 15.57 2.85 -21.63
N LYS A 8 14.82 1.84 -21.19
CA LYS A 8 13.71 1.24 -21.92
C LYS A 8 12.53 2.21 -22.08
N ILE A 9 12.22 2.96 -21.03
CA ILE A 9 11.11 3.94 -21.02
C ILE A 9 11.60 5.39 -21.06
N LYS A 10 12.93 5.63 -21.02
CA LYS A 10 13.59 6.95 -21.05
C LYS A 10 13.19 7.84 -19.87
N GLU A 11 12.97 7.25 -18.71
CA GLU A 11 12.66 7.93 -17.47
C GLU A 11 13.88 7.98 -16.54
N LYS A 12 13.95 9.03 -15.72
CA LYS A 12 15.05 9.27 -14.76
C LYS A 12 14.46 9.65 -13.41
N ALA A 13 15.07 9.15 -12.35
CA ALA A 13 14.81 9.57 -10.99
C ALA A 13 16.10 10.00 -10.31
N TYR A 14 16.02 11.07 -9.54
CA TYR A 14 17.14 11.69 -8.81
C TYR A 14 16.94 11.41 -7.32
N PHE A 15 17.88 10.69 -6.73
CA PHE A 15 17.85 10.28 -5.32
C PHE A 15 18.88 11.08 -4.53
N GLU A 16 18.43 11.66 -3.43
CA GLU A 16 19.31 12.30 -2.45
C GLU A 16 18.95 11.86 -1.05
N LYS A 17 19.95 11.47 -0.28
CA LYS A 17 19.82 11.24 1.15
C LYS A 17 20.47 12.37 1.89
N LEU A 18 19.68 13.18 2.56
CA LEU A 18 20.14 14.34 3.31
C LEU A 18 20.85 13.94 4.61
N GLU A 19 21.61 14.86 5.19
CA GLU A 19 22.37 14.63 6.44
C GLU A 19 21.46 14.24 7.61
N ASN A 20 20.23 14.82 7.69
CA ASN A 20 19.23 14.46 8.68
C ASN A 20 18.56 13.09 8.43
N GLY A 21 18.93 12.42 7.34
CA GLY A 21 18.45 11.09 6.96
C GLY A 21 17.25 11.06 6.03
N LEU A 22 16.63 12.21 5.70
CA LEU A 22 15.51 12.27 4.76
C LEU A 22 15.93 11.76 3.39
N ASN A 23 15.14 10.85 2.82
CA ASN A 23 15.27 10.49 1.42
C ASN A 23 14.42 11.45 0.58
N VAL A 24 15.01 12.04 -0.45
CA VAL A 24 14.32 12.88 -1.44
C VAL A 24 14.45 12.22 -2.80
N ILE A 25 13.33 12.02 -3.48
CA ILE A 25 13.25 11.44 -4.81
C ILE A 25 12.58 12.47 -5.73
N ILE A 26 13.26 12.90 -6.78
CA ILE A 26 12.73 13.84 -7.76
C ILE A 26 12.66 13.15 -9.12
N ILE A 27 11.48 13.10 -9.70
CA ILE A 27 11.23 12.48 -11.01
C ILE A 27 10.77 13.59 -11.99
N PRO A 28 11.69 14.12 -12.82
CA PRO A 28 11.34 15.14 -13.80
C PRO A 28 10.45 14.56 -14.91
N LYS A 29 9.25 15.12 -15.08
CA LYS A 29 8.33 14.81 -16.19
C LYS A 29 8.17 16.05 -17.06
N LYS A 30 8.81 16.05 -18.22
CA LYS A 30 8.66 17.13 -19.21
C LYS A 30 7.30 17.09 -19.89
N ASN A 31 6.84 18.25 -20.34
CA ASN A 31 5.58 18.40 -21.10
C ASN A 31 4.29 18.05 -20.33
N THR A 32 4.31 18.19 -19.00
CA THR A 32 3.11 18.12 -18.16
C THR A 32 2.94 19.41 -17.35
N ASN A 33 1.70 19.87 -17.19
CA ASN A 33 1.38 20.95 -16.27
C ASN A 33 1.15 20.43 -14.83
N LYS A 34 0.93 19.12 -14.70
CA LYS A 34 0.67 18.50 -13.39
C LYS A 34 1.98 18.31 -12.63
N LYS A 35 1.93 18.61 -11.35
CA LYS A 35 3.00 18.43 -10.38
C LYS A 35 2.42 17.71 -9.19
N TYR A 36 3.11 16.70 -8.71
CA TYR A 36 2.67 15.90 -7.58
C TYR A 36 3.77 15.82 -6.54
N VAL A 37 3.42 16.05 -5.29
CA VAL A 37 4.30 15.85 -4.16
C VAL A 37 3.65 14.94 -3.15
N ILE A 38 4.42 14.03 -2.60
CA ILE A 38 4.00 13.13 -1.54
C ILE A 38 5.13 12.96 -0.53
N TRP A 39 4.81 13.17 0.75
CA TRP A 39 5.73 13.00 1.86
C TRP A 39 5.24 11.91 2.78
N GLY A 40 5.90 10.77 2.75
CA GLY A 40 5.54 9.61 3.55
C GLY A 40 6.46 9.38 4.73
N THR A 41 5.89 8.84 5.79
CA THR A 41 6.62 8.23 6.89
C THR A 41 6.46 6.72 6.84
N ASN A 42 7.55 5.97 7.06
CA ASN A 42 7.50 4.52 7.21
C ASN A 42 6.94 4.16 8.60
N PHE A 43 5.63 4.42 8.76
CA PHE A 43 4.82 4.16 9.94
C PHE A 43 3.39 3.85 9.50
N GLY A 44 2.96 2.63 9.68
CA GLY A 44 1.64 2.15 9.33
C GLY A 44 0.94 1.46 10.48
N SER A 45 -0.22 0.88 10.22
CA SER A 45 -1.05 0.26 11.27
C SER A 45 -0.41 -0.95 11.94
N ILE A 46 0.56 -1.60 11.30
CA ILE A 46 1.27 -2.76 11.88
C ILE A 46 2.41 -2.38 12.84
N ASP A 47 2.80 -1.11 12.92
CA ASP A 47 3.92 -0.63 13.72
C ASP A 47 3.52 -0.30 15.17
N ASN A 48 2.81 -1.20 15.85
CA ASN A 48 2.25 -0.98 17.18
C ASN A 48 3.17 -1.37 18.34
N ASN A 49 4.38 -1.89 18.06
CA ASN A 49 5.40 -2.17 19.08
C ASN A 49 6.81 -1.85 18.57
N PHE A 50 7.56 -1.02 19.29
CA PHE A 50 8.86 -0.53 18.86
C PHE A 50 9.73 -0.09 20.04
N ILE A 51 11.04 0.06 19.79
CA ILE A 51 12.00 0.68 20.71
C ILE A 51 12.15 2.15 20.34
N MET A 52 11.94 3.04 21.31
CA MET A 52 12.14 4.49 21.15
C MET A 52 13.62 4.82 20.97
N PRO A 53 13.99 5.58 19.90
CA PRO A 53 15.40 5.85 19.61
C PRO A 53 16.11 6.75 20.64
N ASP A 54 15.37 7.59 21.35
CA ASP A 54 15.87 8.60 22.30
C ASP A 54 16.31 8.00 23.63
N ASN A 55 15.59 7.01 24.15
CA ASN A 55 15.83 6.46 25.49
C ASN A 55 16.00 4.93 25.52
N GLY A 56 15.74 4.23 24.39
CA GLY A 56 15.86 2.78 24.28
C GLY A 56 14.74 1.99 24.96
N GLU A 57 13.66 2.63 25.40
CA GLU A 57 12.51 1.96 26.00
C GLU A 57 11.57 1.36 24.95
N GLU A 58 10.98 0.23 25.28
CA GLU A 58 9.93 -0.40 24.48
C GLU A 58 8.62 0.37 24.64
N ALA A 59 7.98 0.68 23.52
CA ALA A 59 6.67 1.31 23.48
C ALA A 59 5.69 0.41 22.73
N LYS A 60 4.61 0.05 23.42
CA LYS A 60 3.46 -0.62 22.82
C LYS A 60 2.29 0.36 22.79
N ILE A 61 1.73 0.57 21.61
CA ILE A 61 0.67 1.56 21.37
C ILE A 61 -0.64 0.88 20.96
N PRO A 62 -1.80 1.53 21.18
CA PRO A 62 -3.08 1.03 20.73
C PRO A 62 -3.14 0.92 19.20
N ASP A 63 -3.96 -0.02 18.67
CA ASP A 63 -4.26 -0.08 17.24
C ASP A 63 -5.01 1.18 16.82
N GLY A 64 -4.75 1.64 15.57
CA GLY A 64 -5.34 2.85 15.00
C GLY A 64 -4.51 4.14 15.17
N VAL A 65 -3.38 4.13 15.93
CA VAL A 65 -2.59 5.36 16.17
C VAL A 65 -2.01 5.94 14.89
N ALA A 66 -1.59 5.14 13.92
CA ALA A 66 -1.06 5.66 12.65
C ALA A 66 -2.10 6.46 11.87
N HIS A 67 -3.31 5.92 11.73
CA HIS A 67 -4.46 6.59 11.12
C HIS A 67 -4.92 7.81 11.93
N PHE A 68 -4.96 7.69 13.25
CA PHE A 68 -5.29 8.82 14.13
C PHE A 68 -4.31 9.99 13.95
N LEU A 69 -3.00 9.71 13.83
CA LEU A 69 -2.00 10.73 13.53
C LEU A 69 -2.23 11.37 12.15
N GLU A 70 -2.59 10.59 11.15
CA GLU A 70 -2.90 11.12 9.83
C GLU A 70 -3.94 12.24 9.91
N HIS A 71 -5.07 12.00 10.57
CA HIS A 71 -6.13 12.98 10.79
C HIS A 71 -5.62 14.21 11.57
N LYS A 72 -4.87 13.99 12.65
CA LYS A 72 -4.45 15.07 13.55
C LYS A 72 -3.37 15.97 13.00
N MET A 73 -2.61 15.54 12.00
CA MET A 73 -1.54 16.37 11.43
C MET A 73 -2.04 17.60 10.68
N PHE A 74 -3.27 17.62 10.20
CA PHE A 74 -3.83 18.78 9.49
C PHE A 74 -4.23 19.93 10.40
N GLU A 75 -4.52 19.67 11.66
CA GLU A 75 -4.97 20.69 12.61
C GLU A 75 -3.79 21.46 13.20
N GLN A 76 -3.82 22.79 13.08
CA GLN A 76 -2.71 23.65 13.46
C GLN A 76 -3.01 24.47 14.73
N SER A 77 -1.95 24.87 15.46
CA SER A 77 -2.07 25.62 16.73
C SER A 77 -2.74 27.00 16.60
N ASN A 78 -2.78 27.55 15.40
CA ASN A 78 -3.48 28.81 15.10
C ASN A 78 -4.98 28.62 14.80
N GLY A 79 -5.49 27.38 14.90
CA GLY A 79 -6.89 27.03 14.64
C GLY A 79 -7.23 26.85 13.16
N THR A 80 -6.23 26.84 12.26
CA THR A 80 -6.45 26.50 10.84
C THR A 80 -6.34 24.99 10.60
N ASN A 81 -6.92 24.54 9.49
CA ASN A 81 -6.74 23.19 8.97
C ASN A 81 -5.92 23.27 7.66
N SER A 82 -4.77 22.63 7.62
CA SER A 82 -3.86 22.69 6.47
C SER A 82 -4.47 22.10 5.18
N LEU A 83 -5.42 21.17 5.29
CA LEU A 83 -6.16 20.66 4.13
C LEU A 83 -7.00 21.77 3.49
N ASP A 84 -7.71 22.57 4.31
CA ASP A 84 -8.50 23.71 3.84
C ASP A 84 -7.61 24.79 3.20
N VAL A 85 -6.41 25.03 3.75
CA VAL A 85 -5.44 25.98 3.19
C VAL A 85 -4.98 25.52 1.80
N LEU A 86 -4.61 24.26 1.66
CA LEU A 86 -4.20 23.68 0.36
C LEU A 86 -5.33 23.73 -0.67
N MET A 87 -6.57 23.39 -0.27
CA MET A 87 -7.74 23.46 -1.13
C MET A 87 -8.04 24.91 -1.56
N ALA A 88 -7.86 25.89 -0.67
CA ALA A 88 -8.03 27.31 -1.00
C ALA A 88 -6.99 27.81 -2.02
N LEU A 89 -5.82 27.20 -2.10
CA LEU A 89 -4.82 27.43 -3.16
C LEU A 89 -5.18 26.76 -4.49
N GLY A 90 -6.30 26.02 -4.56
CA GLY A 90 -6.70 25.24 -5.73
C GLY A 90 -5.86 23.98 -5.95
N LEU A 91 -5.37 23.38 -4.88
CA LEU A 91 -4.60 22.15 -4.89
C LEU A 91 -5.49 20.97 -4.47
N GLU A 92 -5.28 19.81 -5.09
CA GLU A 92 -5.95 18.56 -4.72
C GLU A 92 -5.12 17.86 -3.64
N ALA A 93 -5.39 18.18 -2.37
CA ALA A 93 -4.65 17.64 -1.23
C ALA A 93 -5.36 16.46 -0.58
N ASN A 94 -4.58 15.52 -0.04
CA ASN A 94 -5.09 14.36 0.67
C ASN A 94 -4.00 13.76 1.58
N ALA A 95 -4.39 12.76 2.39
CA ALA A 95 -3.49 11.86 3.08
C ALA A 95 -4.04 10.43 3.03
N TYR A 96 -3.24 9.45 3.40
CA TYR A 96 -3.69 8.09 3.60
C TYR A 96 -2.74 7.32 4.50
N THR A 97 -3.29 6.34 5.21
CA THR A 97 -2.55 5.37 6.02
C THR A 97 -2.75 3.97 5.44
N THR A 98 -1.66 3.23 5.33
CA THR A 98 -1.64 1.81 4.95
C THR A 98 -1.15 0.97 6.13
N ASN A 99 -1.01 -0.32 5.91
CA ASN A 99 -0.43 -1.20 6.91
C ASN A 99 1.05 -0.87 7.23
N ASP A 100 1.82 -0.30 6.30
CA ASP A 100 3.27 -0.09 6.45
C ASP A 100 3.72 1.37 6.37
N HIS A 101 2.87 2.31 5.92
CA HIS A 101 3.22 3.73 5.86
C HIS A 101 2.03 4.67 5.91
N THR A 102 2.29 5.92 6.27
CA THR A 102 1.34 7.04 6.19
C THR A 102 1.93 8.12 5.28
N ALA A 103 1.12 8.75 4.44
CA ALA A 103 1.58 9.74 3.48
C ALA A 103 0.63 10.93 3.35
N TYR A 104 1.23 12.11 3.16
CA TYR A 104 0.58 13.40 2.94
C TYR A 104 0.96 13.92 1.57
N LEU A 105 0.00 14.48 0.82
CA LEU A 105 0.22 14.75 -0.59
C LEU A 105 -0.64 15.90 -1.10
N PHE A 106 -0.21 16.47 -2.22
CA PHE A 106 -1.07 17.25 -3.08
C PHE A 106 -0.69 17.12 -4.56
N GLU A 107 -1.68 17.28 -5.45
CA GLU A 107 -1.50 17.51 -6.87
C GLU A 107 -1.74 19.00 -7.18
N CYS A 108 -0.92 19.55 -8.06
CA CYS A 108 -0.95 20.94 -8.47
C CYS A 108 -0.91 21.04 -10.01
N SER A 109 -1.84 21.78 -10.59
CA SER A 109 -1.88 22.10 -12.03
C SER A 109 -1.76 23.59 -12.32
N ASN A 110 -1.62 24.43 -11.28
CA ASN A 110 -1.48 25.88 -11.34
C ASN A 110 -0.06 26.33 -10.91
N ASP A 111 0.12 27.62 -10.67
CA ASP A 111 1.38 28.24 -10.28
C ASP A 111 1.65 28.23 -8.76
N LYS A 112 0.75 27.59 -7.95
CA LYS A 112 0.78 27.59 -6.48
C LYS A 112 1.58 26.42 -5.87
N PHE A 113 2.42 25.75 -6.64
CA PHE A 113 3.16 24.58 -6.17
C PHE A 113 4.04 24.90 -4.94
N TYR A 114 4.75 26.01 -4.95
CA TYR A 114 5.66 26.32 -3.85
C TYR A 114 4.94 26.79 -2.59
N GLU A 115 3.80 27.47 -2.72
CA GLU A 115 2.92 27.79 -1.60
C GLU A 115 2.32 26.51 -0.98
N GLY A 116 1.91 25.55 -1.82
CA GLY A 116 1.48 24.24 -1.35
C GLY A 116 2.61 23.43 -0.70
N LEU A 117 3.83 23.53 -1.23
CA LEU A 117 5.00 22.89 -0.65
C LEU A 117 5.37 23.51 0.71
N ASP A 118 5.25 24.84 0.86
CA ASP A 118 5.42 25.53 2.13
C ASP A 118 4.43 24.99 3.18
N GLU A 119 3.15 24.89 2.83
CA GLU A 119 2.10 24.39 3.73
C GLU A 119 2.32 22.92 4.09
N LEU A 120 2.56 22.04 3.09
CA LEU A 120 2.82 20.62 3.31
C LEU A 120 4.00 20.41 4.26
N MET A 121 5.11 21.10 4.00
CA MET A 121 6.32 20.94 4.80
C MET A 121 6.19 21.60 6.17
N ASP A 122 5.33 22.61 6.32
CA ASP A 122 5.08 23.22 7.62
C ASP A 122 4.26 22.30 8.53
N TYR A 123 3.07 21.84 8.10
CA TYR A 123 2.22 21.06 8.99
C TYR A 123 2.80 19.67 9.32
N VAL A 124 3.45 19.00 8.39
CA VAL A 124 4.08 17.69 8.66
C VAL A 124 5.21 17.81 9.70
N GLN A 125 5.84 18.97 9.82
CA GLN A 125 6.91 19.23 10.79
C GLN A 125 6.46 19.91 12.10
N ASN A 126 5.16 20.29 12.22
CA ASN A 126 4.63 21.03 13.36
C ASN A 126 3.39 20.36 13.95
N PRO A 127 3.53 19.23 14.65
CA PRO A 127 2.39 18.55 15.26
C PRO A 127 1.74 19.42 16.35
N TYR A 128 0.41 19.37 16.42
CA TYR A 128 -0.35 20.06 17.45
C TYR A 128 -1.44 19.14 18.02
N PHE A 129 -1.15 18.53 19.19
CA PHE A 129 -2.06 17.61 19.85
C PHE A 129 -2.37 18.12 21.26
N THR A 130 -3.66 18.27 21.57
CA THR A 130 -4.19 18.65 22.88
C THR A 130 -5.25 17.65 23.30
N ASP A 131 -5.55 17.57 24.60
CA ASP A 131 -6.62 16.69 25.10
C ASP A 131 -7.96 17.00 24.38
N GLU A 132 -8.26 18.27 24.16
CA GLU A 132 -9.50 18.71 23.54
C GLU A 132 -9.60 18.23 22.07
N ASN A 133 -8.53 18.46 21.28
CA ASN A 133 -8.59 18.10 19.86
C ASN A 133 -8.46 16.59 19.61
N VAL A 134 -7.78 15.87 20.50
CA VAL A 134 -7.72 14.40 20.47
C VAL A 134 -9.08 13.80 20.84
N GLU A 135 -9.76 14.33 21.88
CA GLU A 135 -11.06 13.81 22.30
C GLU A 135 -12.15 14.04 21.22
N LYS A 136 -12.11 15.19 20.54
CA LYS A 136 -12.97 15.48 19.40
C LYS A 136 -12.76 14.49 18.25
N GLU A 137 -11.50 14.16 17.93
CA GLU A 137 -11.16 13.28 16.83
C GLU A 137 -11.59 11.83 17.07
N LYS A 138 -11.58 11.35 18.32
CA LYS A 138 -12.13 10.02 18.66
C LYS A 138 -13.58 9.87 18.20
N GLY A 139 -14.38 10.94 18.29
CA GLY A 139 -15.75 10.92 17.81
C GLY A 139 -15.85 10.80 16.28
N ILE A 140 -14.97 11.49 15.55
CA ILE A 140 -14.94 11.50 14.08
C ILE A 140 -14.48 10.12 13.57
N ILE A 141 -13.34 9.63 14.04
CA ILE A 141 -12.81 8.30 13.65
C ILE A 141 -13.76 7.19 14.11
N GLY A 142 -14.42 7.36 15.27
CA GLY A 142 -15.41 6.40 15.74
C GLY A 142 -16.59 6.24 14.79
N GLN A 143 -17.04 7.33 14.15
CA GLN A 143 -18.09 7.28 13.12
C GLN A 143 -17.56 6.64 11.81
N GLU A 144 -16.33 6.89 11.46
CA GLU A 144 -15.68 6.28 10.30
C GLU A 144 -15.53 4.76 10.48
N ILE A 145 -15.10 4.28 11.65
CA ILE A 145 -15.05 2.84 11.98
C ILE A 145 -16.44 2.21 11.81
N MET A 146 -17.50 2.83 12.35
CA MET A 146 -18.85 2.31 12.20
C MET A 146 -19.32 2.28 10.73
N MET A 147 -18.90 3.26 9.92
CA MET A 147 -19.20 3.28 8.48
C MET A 147 -18.54 2.10 7.76
N TYR A 148 -17.28 1.80 8.08
CA TYR A 148 -16.56 0.64 7.51
C TYR A 148 -17.04 -0.71 8.06
N ASP A 149 -17.56 -0.75 9.30
CA ASP A 149 -18.20 -1.95 9.84
C ASP A 149 -19.43 -2.36 9.02
N ASP A 150 -20.12 -1.40 8.42
CA ASP A 150 -21.27 -1.63 7.54
C ASP A 150 -20.88 -1.83 6.05
N ASP A 151 -19.60 -1.68 5.67
CA ASP A 151 -19.15 -1.90 4.29
C ASP A 151 -18.83 -3.38 4.03
N PRO A 152 -19.61 -4.06 3.13
CA PRO A 152 -19.39 -5.48 2.89
C PRO A 152 -18.03 -5.81 2.24
N GLY A 153 -17.49 -4.91 1.40
CA GLY A 153 -16.20 -5.11 0.75
C GLY A 153 -15.06 -5.07 1.75
N PHE A 154 -15.09 -4.08 2.64
CA PHE A 154 -14.13 -3.95 3.72
C PHE A 154 -14.19 -5.11 4.71
N GLN A 155 -15.39 -5.51 5.13
CA GLN A 155 -15.58 -6.67 6.01
C GLN A 155 -15.11 -7.98 5.36
N LEU A 156 -15.31 -8.13 4.05
CA LEU A 156 -14.78 -9.27 3.30
C LEU A 156 -13.26 -9.33 3.35
N TYR A 157 -12.58 -8.18 3.17
CA TYR A 157 -11.13 -8.07 3.28
C TYR A 157 -10.64 -8.45 4.68
N LEU A 158 -11.17 -7.82 5.74
CA LEU A 158 -10.77 -8.11 7.12
C LEU A 158 -11.01 -9.59 7.49
N ASN A 159 -12.14 -10.16 7.06
CA ASN A 159 -12.44 -11.57 7.28
C ASN A 159 -11.42 -12.49 6.57
N THR A 160 -10.95 -12.10 5.40
CA THR A 160 -9.92 -12.84 4.65
C THR A 160 -8.58 -12.75 5.36
N MET A 161 -8.19 -11.56 5.86
CA MET A 161 -6.98 -11.38 6.66
C MET A 161 -7.04 -12.20 7.96
N ASP A 162 -8.18 -12.20 8.67
CA ASP A 162 -8.39 -13.03 9.88
C ASP A 162 -8.29 -14.54 9.58
N CYS A 163 -8.69 -14.97 8.38
CA CYS A 163 -8.48 -16.36 7.96
C CYS A 163 -7.00 -16.69 7.69
N MET A 164 -6.25 -15.78 7.11
CA MET A 164 -4.85 -16.02 6.75
C MET A 164 -3.89 -15.89 7.93
N TYR A 165 -4.06 -14.87 8.78
CA TYR A 165 -3.06 -14.49 9.78
C TYR A 165 -3.46 -14.84 11.21
N HIS A 166 -2.54 -15.47 11.96
CA HIS A 166 -2.73 -15.78 13.37
C HIS A 166 -2.48 -14.55 14.26
N LYS A 167 -1.36 -13.85 14.04
CA LYS A 167 -0.85 -12.80 14.94
C LYS A 167 -0.52 -11.50 14.25
N ASN A 168 -0.18 -11.52 12.95
CA ASN A 168 0.23 -10.32 12.24
C ASN A 168 -0.87 -9.26 12.28
N ALA A 169 -0.48 -8.02 12.61
CA ALA A 169 -1.41 -6.91 12.73
C ALA A 169 -2.06 -6.49 11.39
N VAL A 170 -1.61 -7.00 10.25
CA VAL A 170 -2.27 -6.80 8.94
C VAL A 170 -3.74 -7.26 8.93
N LYS A 171 -4.13 -8.14 9.85
CA LYS A 171 -5.53 -8.59 10.02
C LYS A 171 -6.43 -7.62 10.77
N LEU A 172 -5.86 -6.58 11.36
CA LEU A 172 -6.57 -5.57 12.14
C LEU A 172 -6.97 -4.41 11.22
N ASP A 173 -8.07 -3.76 11.57
CA ASP A 173 -8.46 -2.53 10.91
C ASP A 173 -7.38 -1.44 11.09
N ILE A 174 -7.03 -0.75 10.01
CA ILE A 174 -6.07 0.36 10.02
C ILE A 174 -6.51 1.48 10.95
N ALA A 175 -7.83 1.75 11.02
CA ALA A 175 -8.41 2.74 11.92
C ALA A 175 -8.46 2.26 13.39
N GLY A 176 -8.20 0.98 13.64
CA GLY A 176 -8.36 0.35 14.94
C GLY A 176 -9.81 0.03 15.29
N THR A 177 -10.13 0.02 16.56
CA THR A 177 -11.48 -0.20 17.10
C THR A 177 -11.88 0.95 18.02
N ILE A 178 -13.16 1.11 18.30
CA ILE A 178 -13.67 2.08 19.28
C ILE A 178 -12.94 1.94 20.64
N ASP A 179 -12.70 0.69 21.08
CA ASP A 179 -11.96 0.43 22.34
C ASP A 179 -10.48 0.84 22.23
N SER A 180 -9.80 0.54 21.13
CA SER A 180 -8.38 0.87 20.97
C SER A 180 -8.17 2.38 20.85
N ILE A 181 -8.98 3.10 20.03
CA ILE A 181 -8.84 4.55 19.86
C ILE A 181 -9.23 5.33 21.13
N SER A 182 -10.11 4.78 21.98
CA SER A 182 -10.46 5.42 23.27
C SER A 182 -9.24 5.61 24.19
N LYS A 183 -8.21 4.80 24.04
CA LYS A 183 -6.97 4.81 24.83
C LYS A 183 -5.92 5.80 24.29
N ILE A 184 -6.14 6.35 23.10
CA ILE A 184 -5.23 7.31 22.47
C ILE A 184 -5.31 8.66 23.22
N ASN A 185 -4.17 9.26 23.45
CA ASN A 185 -4.02 10.57 24.10
C ASN A 185 -2.85 11.34 23.48
N PRO A 186 -2.68 12.64 23.78
CA PRO A 186 -1.61 13.45 23.22
C PRO A 186 -0.20 12.88 23.44
N ASP A 187 0.07 12.26 24.61
CA ASP A 187 1.39 11.70 24.92
C ASP A 187 1.74 10.54 23.98
N ILE A 188 0.78 9.66 23.68
CA ILE A 188 0.95 8.56 22.73
C ILE A 188 1.20 9.13 21.32
N LEU A 189 0.43 10.12 20.89
CA LEU A 189 0.59 10.74 19.58
C LEU A 189 1.96 11.42 19.43
N TYR A 190 2.39 12.23 20.41
CA TYR A 190 3.72 12.83 20.41
C TYR A 190 4.85 11.80 20.47
N LYS A 191 4.68 10.71 21.21
CA LYS A 191 5.63 9.60 21.24
C LYS A 191 5.81 8.99 19.85
N CYS A 192 4.73 8.67 19.15
CA CYS A 192 4.76 8.11 17.79
C CYS A 192 5.27 9.13 16.78
N TYR A 193 4.82 10.38 16.85
CA TYR A 193 5.32 11.45 16.01
C TYR A 193 6.83 11.64 16.13
N ASN A 194 7.35 11.76 17.35
CA ASN A 194 8.78 11.97 17.59
C ASN A 194 9.63 10.78 17.12
N THR A 195 9.07 9.57 17.16
CA THR A 195 9.74 8.36 16.70
C THR A 195 9.71 8.23 15.18
N PHE A 196 8.52 8.31 14.58
CA PHE A 196 8.32 7.91 13.19
C PHE A 196 8.31 9.07 12.19
N TYR A 197 7.90 10.29 12.59
CA TYR A 197 7.90 11.49 11.73
C TYR A 197 9.25 12.21 11.79
N HIS A 198 10.29 11.44 12.01
CA HIS A 198 11.65 11.91 11.93
C HIS A 198 12.16 11.79 10.49
N PRO A 199 12.90 12.78 9.94
CA PRO A 199 13.40 12.76 8.56
C PRO A 199 14.09 11.45 8.17
N SER A 200 14.86 10.82 9.09
CA SER A 200 15.55 9.56 8.82
C SER A 200 14.63 8.34 8.56
N ASN A 201 13.34 8.47 8.87
CA ASN A 201 12.29 7.46 8.64
C ASN A 201 11.31 7.86 7.53
N MET A 202 11.57 8.99 6.85
CA MET A 202 10.65 9.58 5.89
C MET A 202 11.26 9.64 4.49
N THR A 203 10.38 9.66 3.49
CA THR A 203 10.74 9.87 2.08
C THR A 203 9.82 10.93 1.49
N LEU A 204 10.40 11.91 0.82
CA LEU A 204 9.70 12.93 0.04
C LEU A 204 9.89 12.62 -1.45
N VAL A 205 8.78 12.45 -2.17
CA VAL A 205 8.80 12.21 -3.63
C VAL A 205 8.11 13.35 -4.34
N VAL A 206 8.75 13.88 -5.38
CA VAL A 206 8.15 14.92 -6.23
C VAL A 206 8.27 14.49 -7.70
N CYS A 207 7.14 14.54 -8.40
CA CYS A 207 7.06 14.25 -9.83
C CYS A 207 6.43 15.42 -10.58
N GLY A 208 7.06 15.88 -11.68
CA GLY A 208 6.57 16.99 -12.49
C GLY A 208 7.68 17.67 -13.30
N ASP A 209 7.36 18.76 -13.97
CA ASP A 209 8.38 19.52 -14.73
C ASP A 209 9.18 20.44 -13.81
N PHE A 210 10.32 19.93 -13.33
CA PHE A 210 11.23 20.61 -12.43
C PHE A 210 12.67 20.44 -12.88
N GLU A 211 13.52 21.42 -12.51
CA GLU A 211 14.97 21.24 -12.48
C GLU A 211 15.37 20.64 -11.12
N PRO A 212 15.90 19.41 -11.09
CA PRO A 212 16.07 18.66 -9.85
C PRO A 212 16.90 19.35 -8.78
N GLN A 213 18.00 20.03 -9.16
CA GLN A 213 18.86 20.68 -8.18
C GLN A 213 18.20 21.92 -7.57
N GLU A 214 17.43 22.68 -8.36
CA GLU A 214 16.71 23.86 -7.88
C GLU A 214 15.62 23.45 -6.89
N LEU A 215 14.83 22.41 -7.25
CA LEU A 215 13.80 21.88 -6.36
C LEU A 215 14.38 21.31 -5.07
N LEU A 216 15.49 20.58 -5.14
CA LEU A 216 16.15 20.06 -3.94
C LEU A 216 16.58 21.20 -3.00
N ASN A 217 17.12 22.29 -3.54
CA ASN A 217 17.51 23.46 -2.74
C ASN A 217 16.28 24.12 -2.06
N GLU A 218 15.13 24.18 -2.76
CA GLU A 218 13.90 24.69 -2.20
C GLU A 218 13.35 23.79 -1.09
N ILE A 219 13.44 22.45 -1.24
CA ILE A 219 13.08 21.50 -0.19
C ILE A 219 13.97 21.67 1.05
N ILE A 220 15.28 21.76 0.86
CA ILE A 220 16.24 21.90 1.98
C ILE A 220 15.99 23.17 2.80
N LYS A 221 15.65 24.30 2.16
CA LYS A 221 15.33 25.56 2.86
C LYS A 221 14.15 25.46 3.81
N ARG A 222 13.21 24.55 3.55
CA ARG A 222 11.96 24.36 4.31
C ARG A 222 12.09 23.31 5.41
N LEU A 223 13.19 22.55 5.43
CA LEU A 223 13.40 21.52 6.44
C LEU A 223 13.85 22.14 7.77
N LYS A 224 13.23 21.66 8.85
CA LYS A 224 13.73 21.91 10.20
C LYS A 224 15.02 21.16 10.44
N ASN A 225 15.93 21.80 11.16
CA ASN A 225 17.21 21.18 11.49
C ASN A 225 17.00 20.10 12.56
N LYS A 226 17.13 18.84 12.17
CA LYS A 226 17.12 17.66 13.06
C LYS A 226 18.32 16.79 12.74
N ASN A 227 18.97 16.26 13.77
CA ASN A 227 20.04 15.27 13.59
C ASN A 227 19.44 13.92 13.18
N ASN A 228 20.21 13.14 12.42
CA ASN A 228 19.76 11.76 12.09
C ASN A 228 19.68 10.90 13.35
N GLN A 229 18.53 10.27 13.60
CA GLN A 229 18.31 9.36 14.74
C GLN A 229 18.66 7.89 14.46
N GLY A 230 19.02 7.55 13.22
CA GLY A 230 19.27 6.18 12.80
C GLY A 230 17.99 5.39 12.49
N LYS A 231 18.11 4.05 12.51
CA LYS A 231 17.00 3.14 12.22
C LYS A 231 16.16 2.87 13.47
N ILE A 232 14.83 2.93 13.32
CA ILE A 232 13.88 2.55 14.36
C ILE A 232 13.86 1.01 14.45
N LYS A 233 13.93 0.48 15.68
CA LYS A 233 13.80 -0.94 15.93
C LYS A 233 12.33 -1.27 16.21
N ARG A 234 11.67 -1.89 15.25
CA ARG A 234 10.30 -2.41 15.39
C ARG A 234 10.32 -3.81 15.97
N ILE A 235 9.27 -4.16 16.69
CA ILE A 235 9.08 -5.47 17.32
C ILE A 235 7.78 -6.04 16.73
N TYR A 236 7.91 -7.07 15.92
CA TYR A 236 6.77 -7.78 15.35
C TYR A 236 6.64 -9.16 15.96
N GLU A 237 5.41 -9.62 16.15
CA GLU A 237 5.17 -11.00 16.56
C GLU A 237 5.56 -11.95 15.42
N VAL A 238 6.14 -13.09 15.78
CA VAL A 238 6.46 -14.13 14.81
C VAL A 238 5.16 -14.75 14.32
N GLU A 239 4.87 -14.57 13.04
CA GLU A 239 3.69 -15.12 12.38
C GLU A 239 3.90 -16.59 12.04
N ASP A 240 2.85 -17.40 12.13
CA ASP A 240 2.86 -18.79 11.74
C ASP A 240 2.79 -18.91 10.20
N GLU A 241 3.48 -19.89 9.62
CA GLU A 241 3.43 -20.13 8.18
C GLU A 241 2.09 -20.71 7.70
N THR A 242 1.32 -21.31 8.61
CA THR A 242 -0.01 -21.86 8.32
C THR A 242 -1.08 -20.77 8.29
N ILE A 243 -2.24 -21.10 7.75
CA ILE A 243 -3.43 -20.25 7.83
C ILE A 243 -4.13 -20.45 9.18
N ASN A 244 -4.79 -19.39 9.67
CA ASN A 244 -5.54 -19.42 10.92
C ASN A 244 -6.87 -20.18 10.76
N LYS A 245 -7.58 -20.00 9.65
CA LYS A 245 -8.85 -20.64 9.32
C LYS A 245 -8.97 -20.87 7.81
N CYS A 246 -9.58 -21.95 7.39
CA CYS A 246 -9.74 -22.22 5.95
C CYS A 246 -10.87 -21.41 5.31
N ASP A 247 -11.92 -21.04 6.08
CA ASP A 247 -13.06 -20.26 5.58
C ASP A 247 -13.73 -19.43 6.67
N LYS A 248 -14.43 -18.37 6.21
CA LYS A 248 -15.31 -17.53 7.03
C LYS A 248 -16.50 -17.05 6.20
N LYS A 249 -17.72 -17.23 6.73
CA LYS A 249 -18.96 -16.82 6.05
C LYS A 249 -19.77 -15.94 6.99
N VAL A 250 -20.19 -14.78 6.50
CA VAL A 250 -20.95 -13.78 7.25
C VAL A 250 -22.16 -13.36 6.40
N GLU A 251 -23.23 -12.90 7.02
CA GLU A 251 -24.40 -12.34 6.35
C GLU A 251 -24.44 -10.83 6.53
N MET A 252 -24.60 -10.09 5.41
CA MET A 252 -24.75 -8.62 5.40
C MET A 252 -25.80 -8.20 4.37
N GLU A 253 -26.14 -6.92 4.33
CA GLU A 253 -27.07 -6.34 3.35
C GLU A 253 -26.40 -6.21 1.97
N VAL A 254 -26.37 -7.32 1.23
CA VAL A 254 -25.85 -7.38 -0.15
C VAL A 254 -26.89 -8.02 -1.06
N SER A 255 -26.92 -7.67 -2.33
CA SER A 255 -27.87 -8.24 -3.31
C SER A 255 -27.46 -9.61 -3.84
N MET A 256 -26.17 -9.93 -3.74
CA MET A 256 -25.55 -11.16 -4.23
C MET A 256 -24.33 -11.48 -3.37
N PRO A 257 -23.99 -12.76 -3.16
CA PRO A 257 -22.76 -13.10 -2.43
C PRO A 257 -21.54 -12.49 -3.06
N ILE A 258 -20.72 -11.85 -2.23
CA ILE A 258 -19.36 -11.43 -2.57
C ILE A 258 -18.38 -12.39 -1.91
N PHE A 259 -17.31 -12.72 -2.62
CA PHE A 259 -16.31 -13.67 -2.12
C PHE A 259 -14.90 -13.13 -2.30
N MET A 260 -13.99 -13.57 -1.44
CA MET A 260 -12.57 -13.35 -1.58
C MET A 260 -11.81 -14.65 -1.29
N ILE A 261 -10.94 -15.01 -2.19
CA ILE A 261 -10.02 -16.12 -2.05
C ILE A 261 -8.64 -15.55 -1.77
N GLY A 262 -8.00 -16.00 -0.69
CA GLY A 262 -6.66 -15.61 -0.34
C GLY A 262 -5.67 -16.78 -0.42
N TYR A 263 -4.42 -16.49 -0.80
CA TYR A 263 -3.29 -17.39 -0.62
C TYR A 263 -2.24 -16.70 0.25
N LYS A 264 -1.99 -17.24 1.43
CA LYS A 264 -0.93 -16.75 2.30
C LYS A 264 0.43 -17.11 1.71
N ASP A 265 1.32 -16.13 1.59
CA ASP A 265 2.65 -16.32 1.01
C ASP A 265 3.74 -16.09 2.05
N CYS A 266 4.95 -16.48 1.71
CA CYS A 266 6.16 -16.25 2.50
C CYS A 266 6.86 -14.98 2.04
N LEU A 267 7.54 -14.34 2.98
CA LEU A 267 8.36 -13.16 2.70
C LEU A 267 9.58 -13.53 1.85
N GLU A 268 9.96 -12.58 0.99
CA GLU A 268 11.14 -12.68 0.13
C GLU A 268 12.05 -11.47 0.32
N ASP A 269 13.31 -11.63 -0.04
CA ASP A 269 14.24 -10.51 -0.13
C ASP A 269 13.83 -9.53 -1.23
N SER A 270 14.09 -8.23 -1.02
CA SER A 270 13.70 -7.17 -1.95
C SER A 270 14.26 -7.32 -3.36
N GLU A 271 15.38 -8.02 -3.55
CA GLU A 271 15.97 -8.25 -4.86
C GLU A 271 15.15 -9.22 -5.74
N GLU A 272 14.52 -10.24 -5.13
CA GLU A 272 13.70 -11.22 -5.83
C GLU A 272 12.21 -10.87 -5.83
N ILE A 273 11.73 -10.05 -4.88
CA ILE A 273 10.31 -9.76 -4.70
C ILE A 273 9.68 -9.14 -5.96
N VAL A 274 10.39 -8.29 -6.69
CA VAL A 274 9.88 -7.68 -7.93
C VAL A 274 9.62 -8.74 -9.00
N LYS A 275 10.55 -9.69 -9.17
CA LYS A 275 10.36 -10.78 -10.14
C LYS A 275 9.23 -11.71 -9.72
N LYS A 276 9.12 -11.98 -8.42
CA LYS A 276 8.04 -12.79 -7.85
C LYS A 276 6.68 -12.09 -8.05
N HIS A 277 6.60 -10.79 -7.79
CA HIS A 277 5.38 -10.00 -8.03
C HIS A 277 4.95 -10.08 -9.49
N ILE A 278 5.84 -9.76 -10.44
CA ILE A 278 5.54 -9.86 -11.88
C ILE A 278 5.08 -11.28 -12.26
N ALA A 279 5.71 -12.32 -11.71
CA ALA A 279 5.35 -13.71 -11.99
C ALA A 279 3.94 -14.04 -11.46
N ILE A 280 3.58 -13.57 -10.26
CA ILE A 280 2.26 -13.76 -9.66
C ILE A 280 1.19 -13.03 -10.48
N GLU A 281 1.42 -11.78 -10.90
CA GLU A 281 0.49 -11.05 -11.76
C GLU A 281 0.26 -11.75 -13.10
N ILE A 282 1.31 -12.31 -13.70
CA ILE A 282 1.19 -13.13 -14.91
C ILE A 282 0.31 -14.35 -14.62
N LEU A 283 0.53 -15.07 -13.50
CA LEU A 283 -0.26 -16.24 -13.11
C LEU A 283 -1.72 -15.91 -12.90
N LEU A 284 -2.04 -14.83 -12.20
CA LEU A 284 -3.40 -14.38 -11.93
C LEU A 284 -4.14 -14.01 -13.23
N ASN A 285 -3.46 -13.29 -14.13
CA ASN A 285 -4.02 -12.97 -15.46
C ASN A 285 -4.20 -14.21 -16.34
N MET A 286 -3.29 -15.19 -16.28
CA MET A 286 -3.45 -16.46 -16.99
C MET A 286 -4.58 -17.31 -16.39
N LEU A 287 -4.80 -17.23 -15.09
CA LEU A 287 -5.82 -18.01 -14.37
C LEU A 287 -7.22 -17.43 -14.60
N LEU A 288 -7.41 -16.13 -14.37
CA LEU A 288 -8.73 -15.48 -14.28
C LEU A 288 -8.88 -14.21 -15.11
N GLY A 289 -7.84 -13.71 -15.78
CA GLY A 289 -7.95 -12.56 -16.66
C GLY A 289 -8.85 -12.86 -17.88
N LYS A 290 -9.40 -11.82 -18.51
CA LYS A 290 -10.39 -11.91 -19.63
C LYS A 290 -9.99 -12.86 -20.76
N SER A 291 -8.71 -13.08 -20.99
CA SER A 291 -8.22 -13.97 -22.06
C SER A 291 -8.11 -15.43 -21.61
N SER A 292 -8.23 -15.75 -20.31
CA SER A 292 -8.13 -17.10 -19.78
C SER A 292 -9.33 -17.96 -20.18
N ASN A 293 -9.11 -19.26 -20.31
CA ASN A 293 -10.18 -20.19 -20.61
C ASN A 293 -11.14 -20.37 -19.43
N LEU A 294 -10.62 -20.36 -18.21
CA LEU A 294 -11.42 -20.46 -17.00
C LEU A 294 -12.37 -19.27 -16.85
N TYR A 295 -11.89 -18.04 -17.02
CA TYR A 295 -12.75 -16.86 -16.99
C TYR A 295 -13.87 -16.95 -18.05
N LYS A 296 -13.51 -17.29 -19.31
CA LYS A 296 -14.48 -17.42 -20.39
C LYS A 296 -15.56 -18.47 -20.10
N GLU A 297 -15.17 -19.60 -19.53
CA GLU A 297 -16.12 -20.65 -19.12
C GLU A 297 -17.07 -20.13 -18.05
N LEU A 298 -16.54 -19.53 -16.98
CA LEU A 298 -17.33 -19.01 -15.86
C LEU A 298 -18.24 -17.85 -16.27
N TYR A 299 -17.75 -16.96 -17.13
CA TYR A 299 -18.53 -15.83 -17.64
C TYR A 299 -19.65 -16.29 -18.58
N ASN A 300 -19.34 -17.16 -19.55
CA ASN A 300 -20.33 -17.67 -20.51
C ASN A 300 -21.41 -18.53 -19.85
N SER A 301 -21.08 -19.19 -18.73
CA SER A 301 -22.06 -19.95 -17.93
C SER A 301 -22.86 -19.07 -16.95
N GLY A 302 -22.59 -17.75 -16.91
CA GLY A 302 -23.27 -16.81 -16.00
C GLY A 302 -22.85 -16.93 -14.52
N LYS A 303 -21.78 -17.67 -14.22
CA LYS A 303 -21.25 -17.83 -12.87
C LYS A 303 -20.41 -16.64 -12.40
N LEU A 304 -19.75 -15.97 -13.31
CA LEU A 304 -19.13 -14.65 -13.10
C LEU A 304 -19.87 -13.61 -13.93
N ILE A 305 -20.09 -12.45 -13.35
CA ILE A 305 -20.73 -11.30 -14.03
C ILE A 305 -19.70 -10.30 -14.56
N SER A 306 -18.51 -10.32 -14.01
CA SER A 306 -17.36 -9.48 -14.38
C SER A 306 -16.06 -10.24 -14.18
N GLU A 307 -14.96 -9.67 -14.66
CA GLU A 307 -13.62 -10.13 -14.30
C GLU A 307 -13.44 -9.98 -12.80
N PRO A 308 -12.95 -11.01 -12.07
CA PRO A 308 -12.58 -10.87 -10.68
C PRO A 308 -11.45 -9.86 -10.51
N ASP A 309 -11.47 -9.11 -9.43
CA ASP A 309 -10.32 -8.32 -9.01
C ASP A 309 -9.29 -9.26 -8.36
N PHE A 310 -8.02 -9.00 -8.62
CA PHE A 310 -6.93 -9.75 -8.00
C PHE A 310 -5.71 -8.88 -7.78
N ASP A 311 -5.01 -9.14 -6.68
CA ASP A 311 -3.82 -8.42 -6.27
C ASP A 311 -2.83 -9.33 -5.54
N TYR A 312 -1.57 -8.93 -5.51
CA TYR A 312 -0.53 -9.48 -4.67
C TYR A 312 0.00 -8.39 -3.75
N GLU A 313 -0.49 -8.40 -2.53
CA GLU A 313 -0.06 -7.48 -1.49
C GLU A 313 1.16 -8.04 -0.75
N PHE A 314 2.18 -7.20 -0.57
CA PHE A 314 3.36 -7.57 0.20
C PHE A 314 4.02 -6.37 0.87
N SER A 315 4.63 -6.65 2.02
CA SER A 315 5.51 -5.75 2.75
C SER A 315 6.72 -6.52 3.27
N LYS A 316 7.48 -5.94 4.19
CA LYS A 316 8.56 -6.66 4.89
C LYS A 316 8.04 -7.63 5.95
N GLN A 317 6.73 -7.65 6.24
CA GLN A 317 6.15 -8.40 7.35
C GLN A 317 5.05 -9.37 6.92
N TYR A 318 4.50 -9.22 5.73
CA TYR A 318 3.44 -10.07 5.20
C TYR A 318 3.48 -10.13 3.68
N ALA A 319 2.93 -11.20 3.14
CA ALA A 319 2.65 -11.33 1.70
C ALA A 319 1.44 -12.25 1.49
N HIS A 320 0.57 -11.90 0.54
CA HIS A 320 -0.60 -12.70 0.19
C HIS A 320 -1.17 -12.32 -1.18
N ILE A 321 -1.83 -13.28 -1.80
CA ILE A 321 -2.65 -13.06 -3.00
C ILE A 321 -4.10 -12.92 -2.57
N LEU A 322 -4.82 -12.00 -3.20
CA LEU A 322 -6.26 -11.82 -3.08
C LEU A 322 -6.91 -11.97 -4.45
N ILE A 323 -8.04 -12.67 -4.49
CA ILE A 323 -8.91 -12.81 -5.68
C ILE A 323 -10.34 -12.59 -5.21
N SER A 324 -11.00 -11.52 -5.65
CA SER A 324 -12.34 -11.18 -5.21
C SER A 324 -13.34 -11.08 -6.36
N GLY A 325 -14.61 -11.31 -6.05
CA GLY A 325 -15.67 -11.22 -7.04
C GLY A 325 -17.08 -11.41 -6.45
N GLN A 326 -18.06 -11.40 -7.34
CA GLN A 326 -19.45 -11.58 -6.97
C GLN A 326 -20.04 -12.80 -7.68
N SER A 327 -20.63 -13.74 -6.94
CA SER A 327 -21.28 -14.93 -7.52
C SER A 327 -22.13 -15.68 -6.51
N LYS A 328 -23.26 -16.24 -6.97
CA LYS A 328 -24.02 -17.26 -6.23
C LYS A 328 -23.31 -18.61 -6.21
N ASP A 329 -22.45 -18.84 -7.21
CA ASP A 329 -21.73 -20.09 -7.42
C ASP A 329 -20.29 -20.05 -6.91
N TYR A 330 -19.98 -19.22 -5.90
CA TYR A 330 -18.63 -18.99 -5.37
C TYR A 330 -17.93 -20.31 -4.96
N ASN A 331 -18.62 -21.30 -4.46
CA ASN A 331 -18.04 -22.61 -4.13
C ASN A 331 -17.54 -23.37 -5.38
N GLU A 332 -18.27 -23.25 -6.50
CA GLU A 332 -17.83 -23.85 -7.76
C GLU A 332 -16.65 -23.09 -8.35
N ILE A 333 -16.67 -21.75 -8.28
CA ILE A 333 -15.54 -20.92 -8.69
C ILE A 333 -14.28 -21.28 -7.90
N TYR A 334 -14.38 -21.37 -6.57
CA TYR A 334 -13.31 -21.79 -5.69
C TYR A 334 -12.73 -23.16 -6.10
N LYS A 335 -13.61 -24.15 -6.35
CA LYS A 335 -13.21 -25.49 -6.81
C LYS A 335 -12.50 -25.43 -8.16
N LYS A 336 -13.05 -24.69 -9.14
CA LYS A 336 -12.46 -24.58 -10.48
C LYS A 336 -11.13 -23.88 -10.50
N ILE A 337 -10.92 -22.88 -9.62
CA ILE A 337 -9.61 -22.23 -9.44
C ILE A 337 -8.59 -23.28 -8.96
N LYS A 338 -8.93 -24.09 -7.96
CA LYS A 338 -8.04 -25.18 -7.47
C LYS A 338 -7.73 -26.20 -8.57
N GLU A 339 -8.74 -26.61 -9.30
CA GLU A 339 -8.57 -27.56 -10.43
C GLU A 339 -7.64 -26.98 -11.51
N GLN A 340 -7.82 -25.70 -11.86
CA GLN A 340 -6.99 -25.05 -12.88
C GLN A 340 -5.55 -24.83 -12.41
N VAL A 341 -5.34 -24.45 -11.15
CA VAL A 341 -4.01 -24.34 -10.53
C VAL A 341 -3.30 -25.70 -10.59
N ASN A 342 -4.00 -26.77 -10.20
CA ASN A 342 -3.46 -28.14 -10.26
C ASN A 342 -3.18 -28.58 -11.71
N ASN A 343 -4.04 -28.21 -12.66
CA ASN A 343 -3.79 -28.46 -14.08
C ASN A 343 -2.51 -27.79 -14.55
N TYR A 344 -2.30 -26.51 -14.21
CA TYR A 344 -1.07 -25.79 -14.54
C TYR A 344 0.18 -26.40 -13.90
N LYS A 345 0.08 -26.88 -12.64
CA LYS A 345 1.18 -27.55 -11.94
C LYS A 345 1.60 -28.86 -12.60
N ASN A 346 0.62 -29.61 -13.13
CA ASN A 346 0.86 -30.94 -13.71
C ASN A 346 1.23 -30.88 -15.20
N ASN A 347 0.63 -29.97 -15.96
CA ASN A 347 0.76 -29.94 -17.42
C ASN A 347 1.59 -28.75 -17.93
N GLY A 348 1.99 -27.83 -17.04
CA GLY A 348 2.67 -26.60 -17.38
C GLY A 348 1.74 -25.52 -17.94
N LEU A 349 2.29 -24.34 -18.15
CA LEU A 349 1.61 -23.19 -18.71
C LEU A 349 1.63 -23.23 -20.25
N ASP A 350 0.55 -22.78 -20.90
CA ASP A 350 0.54 -22.54 -22.35
C ASP A 350 1.51 -21.42 -22.71
N SER A 351 2.45 -21.71 -23.63
CA SER A 351 3.53 -20.79 -23.96
C SER A 351 3.05 -19.54 -24.71
N ASP A 352 2.09 -19.68 -25.61
CA ASP A 352 1.55 -18.54 -26.37
C ASP A 352 0.72 -17.63 -25.47
N HIS A 353 -0.04 -18.22 -24.55
CA HIS A 353 -0.82 -17.44 -23.55
C HIS A 353 0.13 -16.73 -22.59
N PHE A 354 1.15 -17.39 -22.07
CA PHE A 354 2.19 -16.79 -21.23
C PHE A 354 2.81 -15.56 -21.91
N GLU A 355 3.27 -15.69 -23.16
CA GLU A 355 3.90 -14.58 -23.87
C GLU A 355 2.95 -13.39 -24.13
N ARG A 356 1.65 -13.65 -24.35
CA ARG A 356 0.65 -12.57 -24.50
C ARG A 356 0.41 -11.85 -23.16
N ILE A 357 0.22 -12.58 -22.08
CA ILE A 357 -0.01 -12.01 -20.75
C ILE A 357 1.23 -11.25 -20.27
N LYS A 358 2.41 -11.83 -20.43
CA LYS A 358 3.67 -11.17 -20.08
C LYS A 358 3.79 -9.81 -20.76
N ARG A 359 3.48 -9.71 -22.07
CA ARG A 359 3.48 -8.44 -22.80
C ARG A 359 2.42 -7.46 -22.32
N LYS A 360 1.21 -7.96 -21.94
CA LYS A 360 0.16 -7.12 -21.35
C LYS A 360 0.67 -6.47 -20.06
N ILE A 361 1.17 -7.25 -19.11
CA ILE A 361 1.68 -6.78 -17.82
C ILE A 361 2.81 -5.76 -18.00
N TYR A 362 3.72 -5.99 -18.94
CA TYR A 362 4.73 -4.98 -19.27
C TYR A 362 4.12 -3.66 -19.77
N GLY A 363 3.11 -3.74 -20.61
CA GLY A 363 2.38 -2.57 -21.08
C GLY A 363 1.67 -1.83 -19.97
N ASP A 364 1.10 -2.55 -19.00
CA ASP A 364 0.45 -1.99 -17.82
C ASP A 364 1.48 -1.21 -16.96
N TYR A 365 2.64 -1.80 -16.63
CA TYR A 365 3.72 -1.09 -15.92
C TYR A 365 4.24 0.15 -16.67
N VAL A 366 4.41 0.06 -17.99
CA VAL A 366 4.82 1.22 -18.79
C VAL A 366 3.78 2.33 -18.72
N SER A 367 2.49 1.99 -18.67
CA SER A 367 1.40 2.97 -18.64
C SER A 367 1.35 3.76 -17.33
N GLU A 368 1.78 3.21 -16.21
CA GLU A 368 1.86 3.90 -14.91
C GLU A 368 2.78 5.14 -14.98
N TYR A 369 3.81 5.10 -15.82
CA TYR A 369 4.70 6.25 -16.04
C TYR A 369 4.05 7.41 -16.83
N ASN A 370 2.77 7.34 -17.19
CA ASN A 370 2.04 8.45 -17.79
C ASN A 370 1.39 9.39 -16.77
N SER A 371 1.28 8.98 -15.51
CA SER A 371 0.64 9.75 -14.43
C SER A 371 1.67 10.18 -13.40
N VAL A 372 1.76 11.49 -13.11
CA VAL A 372 2.69 12.01 -12.08
C VAL A 372 2.34 11.51 -10.68
N SER A 373 1.04 11.28 -10.40
CA SER A 373 0.56 10.75 -9.14
C SER A 373 0.94 9.28 -8.96
N ASP A 374 0.73 8.45 -10.01
CA ASP A 374 1.03 7.01 -9.94
C ASP A 374 2.53 6.77 -9.79
N ILE A 375 3.34 7.50 -10.58
CA ILE A 375 4.80 7.49 -10.43
C ILE A 375 5.22 7.83 -8.99
N ALA A 376 4.72 8.93 -8.44
CA ALA A 376 5.17 9.39 -7.13
C ALA A 376 4.74 8.42 -6.01
N ARG A 377 3.52 7.89 -6.06
CA ARG A 377 3.00 6.88 -5.11
C ARG A 377 3.79 5.58 -5.18
N MET A 378 4.05 5.07 -6.39
CA MET A 378 4.86 3.87 -6.62
C MET A 378 6.27 4.05 -6.04
N PHE A 379 6.96 5.14 -6.37
CA PHE A 379 8.31 5.40 -5.85
C PHE A 379 8.35 5.56 -4.33
N LEU A 380 7.31 6.15 -3.71
CA LEU A 380 7.21 6.24 -2.26
C LEU A 380 7.08 4.84 -1.63
N ALA A 381 6.09 4.07 -2.04
CA ALA A 381 5.80 2.75 -1.49
C ALA A 381 7.00 1.80 -1.66
N ASP A 382 7.59 1.77 -2.84
CA ASP A 382 8.77 0.96 -3.15
C ASP A 382 9.99 1.37 -2.33
N SER A 383 10.18 2.69 -2.08
CA SER A 383 11.30 3.18 -1.26
C SER A 383 11.27 2.59 0.16
N PHE A 384 10.10 2.44 0.77
CA PHE A 384 9.93 1.85 2.10
C PHE A 384 10.16 0.32 2.09
N LYS A 385 9.81 -0.33 1.00
CA LYS A 385 10.11 -1.76 0.79
C LYS A 385 11.57 -2.02 0.45
N GLY A 386 12.32 -0.99 0.03
CA GLY A 386 13.72 -1.09 -0.42
C GLY A 386 13.84 -1.54 -1.88
N ILE A 387 12.80 -1.30 -2.67
CA ILE A 387 12.70 -1.64 -4.09
C ILE A 387 13.06 -0.41 -4.93
N ASN A 388 13.70 -0.64 -6.08
CA ASN A 388 13.83 0.35 -7.13
C ASN A 388 12.64 0.18 -8.12
N SER A 389 11.77 1.17 -8.20
CA SER A 389 10.55 1.09 -9.04
C SER A 389 10.82 0.82 -10.51
N PHE A 390 11.98 1.20 -11.03
CA PHE A 390 12.36 0.84 -12.40
C PHE A 390 12.62 -0.66 -12.59
N ASP A 391 12.81 -1.43 -11.53
CA ASP A 391 13.08 -2.87 -11.64
C ASP A 391 11.90 -3.63 -12.27
N TYR A 392 10.67 -3.15 -12.12
CA TYR A 392 9.49 -3.72 -12.81
C TYR A 392 9.62 -3.68 -14.34
N ILE A 393 10.32 -2.66 -14.85
CA ILE A 393 10.61 -2.52 -16.28
C ILE A 393 11.91 -3.26 -16.66
N GLU A 394 12.95 -3.13 -15.85
CA GLU A 394 14.28 -3.63 -16.20
C GLU A 394 14.37 -5.15 -16.10
N LYS A 395 13.77 -5.75 -15.05
CA LYS A 395 13.79 -7.21 -14.83
C LYS A 395 12.75 -7.98 -15.66
N TYR A 396 11.91 -7.31 -16.43
CA TYR A 396 10.89 -7.95 -17.27
C TYR A 396 11.44 -9.09 -18.15
N ASN A 397 12.61 -8.91 -18.78
CA ASN A 397 13.20 -9.93 -19.65
C ASN A 397 13.69 -11.17 -18.90
N GLU A 398 13.93 -11.07 -17.60
CA GLU A 398 14.35 -12.18 -16.74
C GLU A 398 13.19 -13.11 -16.36
N ILE A 399 11.95 -12.66 -16.54
CA ILE A 399 10.76 -13.46 -16.23
C ILE A 399 10.55 -14.50 -17.32
N THR A 400 10.99 -15.72 -17.06
CA THR A 400 10.80 -16.86 -17.95
C THR A 400 9.57 -17.67 -17.57
N LYS A 401 9.03 -18.45 -18.53
CA LYS A 401 7.92 -19.36 -18.24
C LYS A 401 8.27 -20.35 -17.12
N GLN A 402 9.49 -20.87 -17.12
CA GLN A 402 9.99 -21.80 -16.10
C GLN A 402 10.00 -21.14 -14.71
N TYR A 403 10.41 -19.87 -14.62
CA TYR A 403 10.38 -19.12 -13.37
C TYR A 403 8.92 -18.94 -12.87
N VAL A 404 7.99 -18.59 -13.75
CA VAL A 404 6.57 -18.46 -13.40
C VAL A 404 5.96 -19.80 -12.96
N GLU A 405 6.33 -20.91 -13.62
CA GLU A 405 5.91 -22.26 -13.21
C GLU A 405 6.51 -22.68 -11.85
N GLN A 406 7.69 -22.19 -11.50
CA GLN A 406 8.27 -22.38 -10.17
C GLN A 406 7.48 -21.60 -9.13
N ILE A 407 7.23 -20.32 -9.32
CA ILE A 407 6.43 -19.48 -8.42
C ILE A 407 5.01 -20.03 -8.22
N LEU A 408 4.39 -20.56 -9.29
CA LEU A 408 3.09 -21.24 -9.18
C LEU A 408 3.10 -22.37 -8.14
N LYS A 409 4.18 -23.17 -8.09
CA LYS A 409 4.31 -24.29 -7.15
C LYS A 409 4.58 -23.83 -5.73
N GLU A 410 5.31 -22.72 -5.57
CA GLU A 410 5.75 -22.19 -4.28
C GLU A 410 4.63 -21.39 -3.58
N VAL A 411 3.81 -20.65 -4.34
CA VAL A 411 2.86 -19.69 -3.77
C VAL A 411 1.41 -20.23 -3.75
N PHE A 412 0.98 -20.89 -4.83
CA PHE A 412 -0.42 -21.38 -4.93
C PHE A 412 -0.60 -22.72 -4.21
N ILE A 413 -0.30 -22.76 -2.91
CA ILE A 413 -0.38 -23.96 -2.05
C ILE A 413 -1.80 -24.10 -1.53
N GLU A 414 -2.42 -25.28 -1.72
CA GLU A 414 -3.80 -25.53 -1.33
C GLU A 414 -4.03 -25.37 0.18
N ASP A 415 -3.09 -25.85 1.00
CA ASP A 415 -3.17 -25.73 2.48
C ASP A 415 -2.98 -24.28 2.99
N LYS A 416 -2.58 -23.35 2.12
CA LYS A 416 -2.46 -21.91 2.41
C LYS A 416 -3.59 -21.08 1.78
N MET A 417 -4.59 -21.74 1.20
CA MET A 417 -5.72 -21.10 0.54
C MET A 417 -6.89 -20.92 1.49
N VAL A 418 -7.48 -19.74 1.51
CA VAL A 418 -8.65 -19.39 2.33
C VAL A 418 -9.81 -18.91 1.46
N LEU A 419 -11.05 -19.02 1.97
CA LEU A 419 -12.24 -18.50 1.33
C LEU A 419 -13.08 -17.68 2.33
N SER A 420 -13.23 -16.39 2.07
CA SER A 420 -14.18 -15.55 2.80
C SER A 420 -15.39 -15.20 1.92
N VAL A 421 -16.57 -15.18 2.52
CA VAL A 421 -17.84 -14.92 1.79
C VAL A 421 -18.74 -14.05 2.64
N ILE A 422 -19.34 -13.04 2.01
CA ILE A 422 -20.49 -12.33 2.58
C ILE A 422 -21.71 -12.70 1.76
N ASN A 423 -22.66 -13.32 2.43
CA ASN A 423 -23.95 -13.72 1.87
C ASN A 423 -25.02 -12.65 2.11
N PRO A 424 -26.03 -12.55 1.24
CA PRO A 424 -27.26 -11.83 1.54
C PRO A 424 -27.91 -12.30 2.83
N LYS A 425 -28.43 -11.35 3.65
CA LYS A 425 -29.31 -11.65 4.77
C LYS A 425 -30.64 -12.20 4.32
#